data_fffbe0bca7dffd31e51780da3b556d96
#
_entry.id   fffbe0bca7dffd31e51780da3b556d96
#
_cell.length_a   1.000
_cell.length_b   1.000
_cell.length_c   1.000
_cell.angle_alpha   90.00
_cell.angle_beta   90.00
_cell.angle_gamma   90.00
#
_symmetry.space_group_name_H-M   'P 1'
#
loop_
_entity.id
_entity.type
_entity.pdbx_description
1 polymer ?
#
loop_
_entity_poly.entity_id
_entity_poly.type
_entity_poly.pdbx_seq_one_letter_code
_entity_poly.pdbx_strand_id
1 'polypeptide(L)'
;VARFGYPVSEFYREVNIDGVVRYVQIFERTMLTYDWTTDGGATFSTVPLGYRSHIDPGAATQIAEFLNTPTSRYFPETAHSLQNGFKAFWEAHDGLNALGAPLSEEWSETRYGRKVVMQMFEHGRLEWWPDKVGTGEEITRGLLGVEMISALGWNE
;
A
#
# COMPACT_ATOMS: atom_id res chain seq x y z
N VAL A 1 7.49 -0.77 -13.99
CA VAL A 1 6.07 -1.12 -14.19
C VAL A 1 5.57 -2.07 -13.11
N ALA A 2 6.31 -3.16 -12.78
CA ALA A 2 5.83 -4.17 -11.82
C ALA A 2 5.55 -3.61 -10.41
N ARG A 3 6.33 -2.63 -9.94
CA ARG A 3 6.18 -2.07 -8.58
C ARG A 3 4.99 -1.10 -8.48
N PHE A 4 4.90 -0.15 -9.39
CA PHE A 4 3.92 0.94 -9.33
C PHE A 4 2.70 0.72 -10.22
N GLY A 5 2.81 -0.10 -11.25
CA GLY A 5 1.85 -0.21 -12.33
C GLY A 5 2.02 0.90 -13.37
N TYR A 6 1.00 1.10 -14.18
CA TYR A 6 0.97 2.17 -15.17
C TYR A 6 0.47 3.48 -14.55
N PRO A 7 0.86 4.66 -15.11
CA PRO A 7 0.27 5.92 -14.70
C PRO A 7 -1.23 5.94 -15.06
N VAL A 8 -2.04 6.41 -14.12
CA VAL A 8 -3.51 6.55 -14.28
C VAL A 8 -3.97 8.00 -14.18
N SER A 9 -3.04 8.94 -13.96
CA SER A 9 -3.28 10.37 -14.06
C SER A 9 -2.15 11.07 -14.83
N GLU A 10 -2.45 12.26 -15.32
CA GLU A 10 -1.42 13.22 -15.68
C GLU A 10 -0.78 13.82 -14.42
N PHE A 11 0.30 14.58 -14.59
CA PHE A 11 0.85 15.41 -13.53
C PHE A 11 -0.15 16.48 -13.09
N TYR A 12 -0.31 16.64 -11.78
CA TYR A 12 -1.09 17.74 -11.23
C TYR A 12 -0.44 18.31 -9.96
N ARG A 13 -0.90 19.50 -9.57
CA ARG A 13 -0.45 20.13 -8.33
C ARG A 13 -1.37 19.72 -7.19
N GLU A 14 -0.77 19.22 -6.12
CA GLU A 14 -1.44 18.99 -4.85
C GLU A 14 -0.92 20.01 -3.83
N VAL A 15 -1.82 20.63 -3.09
CA VAL A 15 -1.46 21.44 -1.92
C VAL A 15 -1.78 20.61 -0.70
N ASN A 16 -0.76 20.23 0.06
CA ASN A 16 -0.97 19.47 1.28
C ASN A 16 -1.51 20.34 2.42
N ILE A 17 -1.84 19.73 3.55
CA ILE A 17 -2.40 20.43 4.70
C ILE A 17 -1.48 21.52 5.27
N ASP A 18 -0.18 21.42 5.04
CA ASP A 18 0.84 22.39 5.47
C ASP A 18 1.01 23.54 4.47
N GLY A 19 0.19 23.59 3.41
CA GLY A 19 0.27 24.59 2.36
C GLY A 19 1.42 24.38 1.37
N VAL A 20 2.15 23.28 1.48
CA VAL A 20 3.24 22.95 0.57
C VAL A 20 2.68 22.43 -0.75
N VAL A 21 3.10 23.05 -1.85
CA VAL A 21 2.73 22.63 -3.19
C VAL A 21 3.69 21.54 -3.67
N ARG A 22 3.13 20.45 -4.13
CA ARG A 22 3.89 19.34 -4.73
C ARG A 22 3.32 18.98 -6.09
N TYR A 23 4.16 18.51 -6.97
CA TYR A 23 3.74 17.91 -8.22
C TYR A 23 3.60 16.40 -8.00
N VAL A 24 2.47 15.84 -8.36
CA VAL A 24 2.14 14.44 -8.11
C VAL A 24 1.62 13.77 -9.38
N GLN A 25 1.79 12.46 -9.44
CA GLN A 25 1.21 11.61 -10.46
C GLN A 25 0.73 10.30 -9.82
N ILE A 26 -0.48 9.88 -10.16
CA ILE A 26 -1.07 8.64 -9.64
C ILE A 26 -0.78 7.52 -10.62
N PHE A 27 -0.30 6.40 -10.08
CA PHE A 27 -0.11 5.12 -10.74
C PHE A 27 -1.12 4.12 -10.21
N GLU A 28 -1.31 2.98 -10.87
CA GLU A 28 -2.28 1.97 -10.46
C GLU A 28 -2.19 1.58 -8.97
N ARG A 29 -0.98 1.50 -8.41
CA ARG A 29 -0.73 1.01 -7.05
C ARG A 29 -0.22 2.04 -6.07
N THR A 30 0.17 3.22 -6.55
CA THR A 30 0.83 4.24 -5.72
C THR A 30 0.62 5.64 -6.29
N MET A 31 1.07 6.62 -5.55
CA MET A 31 1.22 8.00 -6.01
C MET A 31 2.66 8.44 -5.79
N LEU A 32 3.23 9.11 -6.76
CA LEU A 32 4.57 9.69 -6.68
C LEU A 32 4.48 11.20 -6.53
N THR A 33 5.34 11.74 -5.66
CA THR A 33 5.64 13.18 -5.63
C THR A 33 6.95 13.45 -6.33
N TYR A 34 7.05 14.60 -6.95
CA TYR A 34 8.25 15.08 -7.65
C TYR A 34 8.68 16.39 -7.05
N ASP A 35 9.95 16.44 -6.68
CA ASP A 35 10.63 17.65 -6.18
C ASP A 35 11.72 18.02 -7.18
N TRP A 36 11.66 19.26 -7.70
CA TRP A 36 12.65 19.78 -8.62
C TRP A 36 13.90 20.22 -7.88
N THR A 37 15.04 19.80 -8.37
CA THR A 37 16.33 20.19 -7.82
C THR A 37 16.86 21.48 -8.49
N THR A 38 17.71 22.24 -7.80
CA THR A 38 18.24 23.52 -8.29
C THR A 38 19.16 23.38 -9.51
N ASP A 39 19.67 22.17 -9.78
CA ASP A 39 20.50 21.84 -10.95
C ASP A 39 19.69 21.41 -12.18
N GLY A 40 18.38 21.51 -12.13
CA GLY A 40 17.46 21.14 -13.20
C GLY A 40 17.08 19.67 -13.23
N GLY A 41 17.49 18.89 -12.24
CA GLY A 41 17.02 17.50 -12.03
C GLY A 41 15.70 17.44 -11.29
N ALA A 42 15.25 16.23 -11.06
CA ALA A 42 14.09 15.95 -10.20
C ALA A 42 14.35 14.70 -9.36
N THR A 43 13.90 14.74 -8.12
CA THR A 43 13.78 13.56 -7.25
C THR A 43 12.32 13.20 -7.13
N PHE A 44 12.04 11.95 -6.89
CA PHE A 44 10.68 11.49 -6.62
C PHE A 44 10.64 10.58 -5.42
N SER A 45 9.51 10.59 -4.72
CA SER A 45 9.23 9.71 -3.60
C SER A 45 7.80 9.18 -3.69
N THR A 46 7.55 8.05 -3.04
CA THR A 46 6.21 7.49 -2.96
C THR A 46 5.41 8.18 -1.85
N VAL A 47 4.16 8.50 -2.15
CA VAL A 47 3.22 8.94 -1.13
C VAL A 47 2.73 7.73 -0.35
N PRO A 48 2.68 7.78 0.99
CA PRO A 48 2.19 6.67 1.79
C PRO A 48 0.65 6.57 1.72
N LEU A 49 0.13 6.04 0.61
CA LEU A 49 -1.31 5.92 0.34
C LEU A 49 -2.06 5.04 1.33
N GLY A 50 -1.37 4.17 2.06
CA GLY A 50 -1.98 3.36 3.11
C GLY A 50 -2.71 4.22 4.15
N TYR A 51 -2.14 5.36 4.53
CA TYR A 51 -2.75 6.30 5.46
C TYR A 51 -3.99 7.04 4.90
N ARG A 52 -4.14 7.03 3.57
CA ARG A 52 -5.27 7.66 2.86
C ARG A 52 -6.33 6.66 2.43
N SER A 53 -6.13 5.38 2.69
CA SER A 53 -6.97 4.28 2.21
C SER A 53 -7.83 3.72 3.33
N HIS A 54 -8.93 3.06 2.95
CA HIS A 54 -9.80 2.41 3.92
C HIS A 54 -9.11 1.22 4.57
N ILE A 55 -9.17 1.16 5.90
CA ILE A 55 -8.76 0.02 6.72
C ILE A 55 -9.95 -0.39 7.58
N ASP A 56 -10.22 -1.69 7.67
CA ASP A 56 -11.24 -2.20 8.59
C ASP A 56 -10.93 -1.75 10.03
N PRO A 57 -11.87 -1.14 10.77
CA PRO A 57 -11.60 -0.59 12.09
C PRO A 57 -11.06 -1.61 13.10
N GLY A 58 -11.52 -2.86 13.04
CA GLY A 58 -11.01 -3.94 13.89
C GLY A 58 -9.55 -4.28 13.55
N ALA A 59 -9.22 -4.35 12.28
CA ALA A 59 -7.85 -4.59 11.80
C ALA A 59 -6.91 -3.43 12.10
N ALA A 60 -7.41 -2.19 12.12
CA ALA A 60 -6.63 -1.00 12.45
C ALA A 60 -6.28 -0.89 13.95
N THR A 61 -6.90 -1.69 14.80
CA THR A 61 -6.64 -1.69 16.24
C THR A 61 -5.24 -2.23 16.51
N GLN A 62 -4.43 -1.46 17.23
CA GLN A 62 -3.10 -1.87 17.63
C GLN A 62 -3.11 -3.10 18.54
N ILE A 63 -2.10 -3.94 18.41
CA ILE A 63 -1.94 -5.16 19.19
C ILE A 63 -0.75 -5.08 20.15
N ALA A 64 -0.75 -5.93 21.16
CA ALA A 64 0.37 -6.05 22.10
C ALA A 64 1.62 -6.61 21.42
N GLU A 65 2.77 -6.13 21.86
CA GLU A 65 4.07 -6.65 21.41
C GLU A 65 4.22 -8.15 21.71
N PHE A 66 4.84 -8.86 20.77
CA PHE A 66 5.25 -10.24 20.95
C PHE A 66 6.67 -10.47 20.38
N LEU A 67 7.28 -11.58 20.76
CA LEU A 67 8.60 -11.97 20.23
C LEU A 67 8.46 -12.49 18.80
N ASN A 68 9.30 -11.98 17.90
CA ASN A 68 9.35 -12.44 16.51
C ASN A 68 9.67 -13.93 16.42
N THR A 69 9.05 -14.59 15.45
CA THR A 69 9.29 -15.99 15.09
C THR A 69 9.62 -16.09 13.61
N PRO A 70 9.99 -17.27 13.08
CA PRO A 70 10.20 -17.43 11.63
C PRO A 70 8.96 -17.09 10.79
N THR A 71 7.75 -17.19 11.34
CA THR A 71 6.48 -16.95 10.62
C THR A 71 5.74 -15.70 11.06
N SER A 72 6.25 -14.95 12.06
CA SER A 72 5.59 -13.74 12.56
C SER A 72 6.59 -12.67 12.96
N ARG A 73 6.28 -11.42 12.67
CA ARG A 73 7.08 -10.26 13.03
C ARG A 73 6.19 -9.15 13.58
N TYR A 74 6.61 -8.54 14.68
CA TYR A 74 5.99 -7.36 15.26
C TYR A 74 6.73 -6.08 14.82
N PHE A 75 5.99 -5.03 14.56
CA PHE A 75 6.51 -3.72 14.18
C PHE A 75 6.18 -2.72 15.29
N PRO A 76 7.17 -2.35 16.14
CA PRO A 76 6.92 -1.44 17.26
C PRO A 76 6.45 -0.05 16.83
N GLU A 77 6.90 0.41 15.66
CA GLU A 77 6.58 1.73 15.11
C GLU A 77 5.09 1.93 14.78
N THR A 78 4.38 0.86 14.48
CA THR A 78 2.95 0.89 14.15
C THR A 78 2.10 0.06 15.09
N ALA A 79 2.72 -0.76 15.95
CA ALA A 79 2.08 -1.71 16.86
C ALA A 79 1.17 -2.72 16.14
N HIS A 80 1.65 -3.22 14.98
CA HIS A 80 1.00 -4.24 14.16
C HIS A 80 1.94 -5.41 13.86
N SER A 81 1.36 -6.49 13.38
CA SER A 81 2.11 -7.70 13.03
C SER A 81 2.09 -7.99 11.54
N LEU A 82 3.01 -8.84 11.13
CA LEU A 82 3.09 -9.39 9.78
C LEU A 82 3.33 -10.88 9.90
N GLN A 83 2.49 -11.70 9.27
CA GLN A 83 2.48 -13.13 9.52
C GLN A 83 2.42 -13.96 8.23
N ASN A 84 2.92 -15.19 8.34
CA ASN A 84 2.76 -16.26 7.35
C ASN A 84 3.06 -15.84 5.90
N GLY A 85 2.11 -16.03 4.99
CA GLY A 85 2.27 -15.76 3.56
C GLY A 85 2.56 -14.30 3.24
N PHE A 86 1.92 -13.37 3.93
CA PHE A 86 2.22 -11.93 3.75
C PHE A 86 3.62 -11.57 4.24
N LYS A 87 4.08 -12.17 5.35
CA LYS A 87 5.46 -11.99 5.80
C LYS A 87 6.46 -12.51 4.78
N ALA A 88 6.25 -13.71 4.26
CA ALA A 88 7.12 -14.31 3.24
C ALA A 88 7.15 -13.47 1.95
N PHE A 89 5.99 -12.99 1.50
CA PHE A 89 5.90 -12.11 0.34
C PHE A 89 6.63 -10.78 0.56
N TRP A 90 6.41 -10.14 1.71
CA TRP A 90 7.04 -8.88 2.09
C TRP A 90 8.57 -9.00 2.11
N GLU A 91 9.09 -10.04 2.73
CA GLU A 91 10.54 -10.30 2.79
C GLU A 91 11.14 -10.58 1.40
N ALA A 92 10.44 -11.33 0.55
CA ALA A 92 10.89 -11.67 -0.79
C ALA A 92 10.85 -10.50 -1.79
N HIS A 93 10.11 -9.43 -1.50
CA HIS A 93 9.83 -8.31 -2.42
C HIS A 93 10.30 -6.95 -1.89
N ASP A 94 11.37 -6.91 -1.11
CA ASP A 94 11.91 -5.67 -0.53
C ASP A 94 10.84 -4.87 0.23
N GLY A 95 10.12 -5.57 1.12
CA GLY A 95 8.91 -5.06 1.76
C GLY A 95 9.09 -3.74 2.48
N LEU A 96 10.23 -3.55 3.18
CA LEU A 96 10.48 -2.29 3.90
C LEU A 96 10.45 -1.07 2.96
N ASN A 97 11.10 -1.15 1.80
CA ASN A 97 11.16 -0.04 0.84
C ASN A 97 9.95 0.00 -0.08
N ALA A 98 9.34 -1.15 -0.38
CA ALA A 98 8.23 -1.24 -1.32
C ALA A 98 6.86 -0.98 -0.70
N LEU A 99 6.67 -1.43 0.54
CA LEU A 99 5.39 -1.39 1.25
C LEU A 99 5.46 -0.62 2.57
N GLY A 100 6.63 -0.59 3.21
CA GLY A 100 6.78 -0.04 4.55
C GLY A 100 6.23 -0.97 5.63
N ALA A 101 5.99 -0.43 6.82
CA ALA A 101 5.42 -1.15 7.95
C ALA A 101 3.91 -1.41 7.76
N PRO A 102 3.36 -2.48 8.36
CA PRO A 102 1.91 -2.70 8.36
C PRO A 102 1.21 -1.62 9.20
N LEU A 103 0.06 -1.15 8.70
CA LEU A 103 -0.85 -0.21 9.38
C LEU A 103 -2.06 -0.92 9.96
N SER A 104 -2.18 -2.21 9.75
CA SER A 104 -3.30 -3.03 10.22
C SER A 104 -2.87 -4.47 10.45
N GLU A 105 -3.72 -5.21 11.14
CA GLU A 105 -3.76 -6.66 11.05
C GLU A 105 -4.49 -7.08 9.77
N GLU A 106 -4.54 -8.38 9.48
CA GLU A 106 -5.30 -8.93 8.37
C GLU A 106 -6.81 -8.79 8.61
N TRP A 107 -7.57 -8.53 7.54
CA TRP A 107 -9.04 -8.61 7.54
C TRP A 107 -9.55 -9.23 6.26
N SER A 108 -10.79 -9.70 6.27
CA SER A 108 -11.41 -10.33 5.11
C SER A 108 -12.54 -9.49 4.56
N GLU A 109 -12.63 -9.43 3.25
CA GLU A 109 -13.76 -8.83 2.52
C GLU A 109 -14.25 -9.78 1.43
N THR A 110 -15.42 -9.47 0.89
CA THR A 110 -15.89 -10.02 -0.38
C THR A 110 -15.82 -8.94 -1.43
N ARG A 111 -15.02 -9.16 -2.47
CA ARG A 111 -14.88 -8.26 -3.62
C ARG A 111 -15.22 -8.99 -4.90
N TYR A 112 -16.10 -8.41 -5.70
CA TYR A 112 -16.55 -9.02 -6.96
C TYR A 112 -17.09 -10.45 -6.76
N GLY A 113 -17.81 -10.69 -5.65
CA GLY A 113 -18.31 -12.03 -5.29
C GLY A 113 -17.24 -13.03 -4.82
N ARG A 114 -16.00 -12.59 -4.63
CA ARG A 114 -14.86 -13.43 -4.24
C ARG A 114 -14.34 -13.03 -2.86
N LYS A 115 -13.98 -14.02 -2.06
CA LYS A 115 -13.31 -13.78 -0.78
C LYS A 115 -11.88 -13.31 -1.03
N VAL A 116 -11.45 -12.29 -0.27
CA VAL A 116 -10.08 -11.81 -0.23
C VAL A 116 -9.69 -11.51 1.20
N VAL A 117 -8.45 -11.83 1.57
CA VAL A 117 -7.82 -11.41 2.83
C VAL A 117 -6.83 -10.30 2.52
N MET A 118 -6.88 -9.22 3.28
CA MET A 118 -6.11 -8.03 3.05
C MET A 118 -5.28 -7.63 4.26
N GLN A 119 -4.20 -6.92 4.01
CA GLN A 119 -3.45 -6.19 5.03
C GLN A 119 -2.93 -4.88 4.43
N MET A 120 -3.13 -3.77 5.15
CA MET A 120 -2.66 -2.46 4.74
C MET A 120 -1.26 -2.19 5.27
N PHE A 121 -0.45 -1.54 4.43
CA PHE A 121 0.90 -1.06 4.72
C PHE A 121 0.99 0.43 4.42
N GLU A 122 2.04 1.09 4.86
CA GLU A 122 2.24 2.53 4.64
C GLU A 122 2.15 2.91 3.15
N HIS A 123 2.74 2.10 2.25
CA HIS A 123 2.84 2.38 0.81
C HIS A 123 2.08 1.40 -0.08
N GLY A 124 1.18 0.61 0.47
CA GLY A 124 0.44 -0.36 -0.33
C GLY A 124 -0.44 -1.27 0.48
N ARG A 125 -1.15 -2.16 -0.21
CA ARG A 125 -1.98 -3.20 0.39
C ARG A 125 -1.62 -4.54 -0.24
N LEU A 126 -1.49 -5.57 0.59
CA LEU A 126 -1.41 -6.96 0.14
C LEU A 126 -2.80 -7.59 0.18
N GLU A 127 -3.07 -8.44 -0.80
CA GLU A 127 -4.33 -9.15 -0.98
C GLU A 127 -4.04 -10.62 -1.25
N TRP A 128 -4.61 -11.50 -0.44
CA TRP A 128 -4.56 -12.93 -0.66
C TRP A 128 -5.92 -13.44 -1.15
N TRP A 129 -5.86 -14.15 -2.29
CA TRP A 129 -7.03 -14.67 -2.98
C TRP A 129 -7.09 -16.19 -2.86
N PRO A 130 -7.96 -16.75 -1.97
CA PRO A 130 -8.05 -18.19 -1.75
C PRO A 130 -8.33 -19.00 -3.01
N ASP A 131 -9.08 -18.44 -3.96
CA ASP A 131 -9.41 -19.09 -5.22
C ASP A 131 -8.25 -19.14 -6.24
N LYS A 132 -7.13 -18.49 -5.93
CA LYS A 132 -5.89 -18.53 -6.73
C LYS A 132 -4.78 -19.37 -6.09
N VAL A 133 -5.04 -20.06 -4.99
CA VAL A 133 -4.03 -20.89 -4.33
C VAL A 133 -3.47 -21.94 -5.30
N GLY A 134 -2.13 -22.04 -5.32
CA GLY A 134 -1.40 -22.93 -6.21
C GLY A 134 -1.08 -22.37 -7.61
N THR A 135 -1.51 -21.16 -7.93
CA THR A 135 -1.21 -20.50 -9.22
C THR A 135 0.07 -19.68 -9.20
N GLY A 136 0.61 -19.37 -8.02
CA GLY A 136 1.69 -18.41 -7.83
C GLY A 136 1.23 -16.93 -7.85
N GLU A 137 -0.07 -16.69 -8.03
CA GLU A 137 -0.69 -15.35 -8.06
C GLU A 137 -1.69 -15.16 -6.92
N GLU A 138 -1.61 -15.97 -5.90
CA GLU A 138 -2.48 -15.91 -4.73
C GLU A 138 -2.32 -14.64 -3.91
N ILE A 139 -1.11 -14.05 -3.89
CA ILE A 139 -0.83 -12.77 -3.24
C ILE A 139 -0.56 -11.72 -4.29
N THR A 140 -1.33 -10.64 -4.25
CA THR A 140 -1.22 -9.50 -5.15
C THR A 140 -1.14 -8.19 -4.36
N ARG A 141 -0.67 -7.14 -5.02
CA ARG A 141 -0.71 -5.78 -4.48
C ARG A 141 -1.99 -5.09 -4.90
N GLY A 142 -2.68 -4.48 -3.95
CA GLY A 142 -3.89 -3.71 -4.19
C GLY A 142 -3.65 -2.50 -5.10
N LEU A 143 -4.67 -2.11 -5.85
CA LEU A 143 -4.65 -1.00 -6.80
C LEU A 143 -5.06 0.30 -6.12
N LEU A 144 -4.31 0.73 -5.09
CA LEU A 144 -4.67 1.90 -4.27
C LEU A 144 -4.76 3.19 -5.07
N GLY A 145 -3.92 3.36 -6.10
CA GLY A 145 -3.99 4.53 -6.98
C GLY A 145 -5.28 4.54 -7.81
N VAL A 146 -5.70 3.41 -8.32
CA VAL A 146 -6.99 3.28 -9.06
C VAL A 146 -8.16 3.59 -8.13
N GLU A 147 -8.13 3.07 -6.90
CA GLU A 147 -9.17 3.34 -5.90
C GLU A 147 -9.21 4.85 -5.55
N MET A 148 -8.05 5.50 -5.46
CA MET A 148 -7.96 6.93 -5.21
C MET A 148 -8.55 7.76 -6.38
N ILE A 149 -8.26 7.40 -7.63
CA ILE A 149 -8.85 8.05 -8.81
C ILE A 149 -10.38 7.96 -8.77
N SER A 150 -10.92 6.79 -8.44
CA SER A 150 -12.37 6.60 -8.27
C SER A 150 -12.94 7.47 -7.17
N ALA A 151 -12.28 7.55 -6.01
CA ALA A 151 -12.70 8.37 -4.89
C ALA A 151 -12.68 9.88 -5.21
N LEU A 152 -11.77 10.32 -6.09
CA LEU A 152 -11.68 11.69 -6.58
C LEU A 152 -12.71 12.00 -7.68
N GLY A 153 -13.41 11.01 -8.22
CA GLY A 153 -14.37 11.18 -9.31
C GLY A 153 -13.73 11.45 -10.67
N TRP A 154 -12.48 11.04 -10.88
CA TRP A 154 -11.73 11.32 -12.12
C TRP A 154 -11.85 10.24 -13.19
N ASN A 155 -12.75 9.27 -13.00
CA ASN A 155 -12.98 8.16 -13.95
C ASN A 155 -13.94 8.51 -15.09
N GLU A 156 -14.39 9.74 -15.17
CA GLU A 156 -15.35 10.19 -16.19
C GLU A 156 -14.68 10.69 -17.47
#